data_573a41f1c83a66a91a08953bbadb8ae7
#
_entry.id   573a41f1c83a66a91a08953bbadb8ae7
#
_cell.length_a   1.000
_cell.length_b   1.000
_cell.length_c   1.000
_cell.angle_alpha   90.00
_cell.angle_beta   90.00
_cell.angle_gamma   90.00
#
_symmetry.space_group_name_H-M   'P 1'
#
loop_
_entity.id
_entity.type
_entity.pdbx_description
1 polymer ?
#
loop_
_entity_poly.entity_id
_entity_poly.type
_entity_poly.pdbx_seq_one_letter_code
_entity_poly.pdbx_strand_id
1 'polypeptide(L)'
;MTPNPTSASAAPPVRLAIVDDHILFRKGLRALLSGYAGIEVVCEAGNGQELLECLDQGACPDVVLMDMQMPVLDGLQTTRLLRTQFPEVRVVIISMHDDPSLVGNMLAEGAHSYLVKNSSPEEVRNAVLAAGKTRR
;
A
#
# COMPACT_ATOMS: atom_id res chain seq x y z
N MET A 1 -34.96 4.92 16.30
CA MET A 1 -33.61 4.80 16.79
C MET A 1 -32.63 5.40 15.83
N THR A 2 -31.70 6.02 16.37
CA THR A 2 -30.66 6.55 15.51
C THR A 2 -29.79 5.42 14.99
N PRO A 3 -29.37 5.52 13.78
CA PRO A 3 -28.36 4.59 13.32
C PRO A 3 -27.13 4.69 14.20
N ASN A 4 -26.40 3.63 14.25
CA ASN A 4 -25.12 3.65 14.91
C ASN A 4 -24.30 4.79 14.30
N PRO A 5 -23.90 5.78 15.09
CA PRO A 5 -23.16 6.90 14.51
C PRO A 5 -21.90 6.46 13.78
N THR A 6 -21.23 5.45 14.33
CA THR A 6 -20.02 4.96 13.67
C THR A 6 -20.32 4.41 12.30
N SER A 7 -21.38 3.62 12.22
CA SER A 7 -21.79 3.04 10.96
C SER A 7 -22.25 4.12 9.98
N ALA A 8 -23.04 5.04 10.48
CA ALA A 8 -23.62 6.07 9.62
C ALA A 8 -22.57 7.04 9.09
N SER A 9 -21.53 7.33 9.90
CA SER A 9 -20.53 8.31 9.53
C SER A 9 -19.25 7.69 9.02
N ALA A 10 -19.14 6.37 9.09
CA ALA A 10 -17.88 5.74 8.72
C ALA A 10 -17.69 5.79 7.22
N ALA A 11 -16.53 6.26 6.81
CA ALA A 11 -16.13 6.13 5.43
C ALA A 11 -15.90 4.66 5.12
N PRO A 12 -15.98 4.27 3.85
CA PRO A 12 -15.57 2.91 3.49
C PRO A 12 -14.12 2.69 3.90
N PRO A 13 -13.75 1.47 4.25
CA PRO A 13 -12.35 1.21 4.59
C PRO A 13 -11.44 1.45 3.38
N VAL A 14 -10.20 1.80 3.66
CA VAL A 14 -9.17 1.89 2.64
C VAL A 14 -8.86 0.47 2.17
N ARG A 15 -8.95 0.24 0.88
CA ARG A 15 -8.67 -1.06 0.29
C ARG A 15 -7.18 -1.14 0.00
N LEU A 16 -6.53 -2.13 0.57
CA LEU A 16 -5.06 -2.20 0.60
C LEU A 16 -4.56 -3.44 -0.11
N ALA A 17 -3.56 -3.27 -0.97
CA ALA A 17 -2.76 -4.37 -1.48
C ALA A 17 -1.40 -4.34 -0.79
N ILE A 18 -0.90 -5.50 -0.39
CA ILE A 18 0.41 -5.64 0.24
C ILE A 18 1.30 -6.43 -0.69
N VAL A 19 2.43 -5.85 -1.08
CA VAL A 19 3.33 -6.43 -2.08
C VAL A 19 4.72 -6.52 -1.50
N ASP A 20 5.20 -7.74 -1.26
CA ASP A 20 6.51 -7.96 -0.66
C ASP A 20 6.87 -9.44 -0.88
N ASP A 21 8.09 -9.71 -1.31
CA ASP A 21 8.52 -11.07 -1.54
C ASP A 21 8.93 -11.80 -0.25
N HIS A 22 9.04 -11.08 0.87
CA HIS A 22 9.30 -11.69 2.17
C HIS A 22 7.98 -12.19 2.76
N ILE A 23 7.74 -13.48 2.64
CA ILE A 23 6.43 -14.03 2.98
C ILE A 23 6.04 -13.77 4.43
N LEU A 24 6.97 -13.98 5.37
CA LEU A 24 6.65 -13.76 6.78
C LEU A 24 6.34 -12.31 7.07
N PHE A 25 7.09 -11.38 6.50
CA PHE A 25 6.85 -9.96 6.70
C PHE A 25 5.49 -9.58 6.13
N ARG A 26 5.19 -10.04 4.91
CA ARG A 26 3.91 -9.75 4.26
C ARG A 26 2.74 -10.29 5.08
N LYS A 27 2.83 -11.52 5.55
CA LYS A 27 1.78 -12.12 6.38
C LYS A 27 1.62 -11.40 7.70
N GLY A 28 2.73 -10.96 8.30
CA GLY A 28 2.69 -10.19 9.53
C GLY A 28 2.01 -8.85 9.33
N LEU A 29 2.33 -8.16 8.25
CA LEU A 29 1.68 -6.88 7.92
C LEU A 29 0.19 -7.08 7.72
N ARG A 30 -0.19 -8.12 6.98
CA ARG A 30 -1.60 -8.39 6.76
C ARG A 30 -2.34 -8.61 8.08
N ALA A 31 -1.76 -9.40 8.97
CA ALA A 31 -2.38 -9.66 10.26
C ALA A 31 -2.54 -8.38 11.06
N LEU A 32 -1.51 -7.55 11.12
CA LEU A 32 -1.57 -6.31 11.86
C LEU A 32 -2.56 -5.33 11.27
N LEU A 33 -2.50 -5.12 9.97
CA LEU A 33 -3.31 -4.08 9.33
C LEU A 33 -4.77 -4.48 9.21
N SER A 34 -5.05 -5.76 9.08
CA SER A 34 -6.44 -6.24 9.05
C SER A 34 -7.15 -6.03 10.36
N GLY A 35 -6.41 -5.82 11.45
CA GLY A 35 -7.01 -5.52 12.76
C GLY A 35 -7.51 -4.09 12.91
N TYR A 36 -7.18 -3.21 11.98
CA TYR A 36 -7.63 -1.82 12.06
C TYR A 36 -8.92 -1.64 11.27
N ALA A 37 -9.90 -1.00 11.89
CA ALA A 37 -11.25 -0.88 11.32
C ALA A 37 -11.28 -0.13 9.98
N GLY A 38 -10.33 0.75 9.75
CA GLY A 38 -10.32 1.57 8.54
C GLY A 38 -9.59 0.96 7.36
N ILE A 39 -9.12 -0.30 7.46
CA ILE A 39 -8.30 -0.92 6.42
C ILE A 39 -8.86 -2.29 6.08
N GLU A 40 -9.01 -2.54 4.80
CA GLU A 40 -9.39 -3.86 4.28
C GLU A 40 -8.31 -4.34 3.32
N VAL A 41 -7.64 -5.45 3.64
CA VAL A 41 -6.62 -6.01 2.76
C VAL A 41 -7.32 -6.81 1.66
N VAL A 42 -7.16 -6.38 0.41
CA VAL A 42 -7.86 -6.99 -0.72
C VAL A 42 -6.94 -7.80 -1.62
N CYS A 43 -5.62 -7.69 -1.43
CA CYS A 43 -4.68 -8.36 -2.31
C CYS A 43 -3.35 -8.54 -1.60
N GLU A 44 -2.71 -9.68 -1.82
CA GLU A 44 -1.31 -9.89 -1.47
C GLU A 44 -0.57 -10.36 -2.70
N ALA A 45 0.65 -9.87 -2.86
CA ALA A 45 1.47 -10.26 -4.01
C ALA A 45 2.93 -10.34 -3.57
N GLY A 46 3.69 -11.19 -4.24
CA GLY A 46 5.11 -11.36 -3.95
C GLY A 46 6.02 -10.48 -4.79
N ASN A 47 5.49 -9.83 -5.81
CA ASN A 47 6.25 -8.91 -6.64
C ASN A 47 5.28 -8.06 -7.45
N GLY A 48 5.83 -7.12 -8.21
CA GLY A 48 5.01 -6.20 -8.98
C GLY A 48 4.21 -6.86 -10.09
N GLN A 49 4.74 -7.92 -10.69
CA GLN A 49 4.03 -8.63 -11.74
C GLN A 49 2.76 -9.28 -11.20
N GLU A 50 2.86 -9.92 -10.04
CA GLU A 50 1.69 -10.52 -9.39
C GLU A 50 0.66 -9.46 -9.02
N LEU A 51 1.12 -8.29 -8.57
CA LEU A 51 0.21 -7.19 -8.28
C LEU A 51 -0.55 -6.77 -9.53
N LEU A 52 0.15 -6.58 -10.65
CA LEU A 52 -0.52 -6.17 -11.88
C LEU A 52 -1.53 -7.20 -12.33
N GLU A 53 -1.24 -8.48 -12.15
CA GLU A 53 -2.19 -9.54 -12.46
C GLU A 53 -3.44 -9.45 -11.61
N CYS A 54 -3.27 -9.15 -10.31
CA CYS A 54 -4.43 -8.94 -9.44
C CYS A 54 -5.28 -7.77 -9.91
N LEU A 55 -4.63 -6.68 -10.31
CA LEU A 55 -5.36 -5.51 -10.77
C LEU A 55 -6.11 -5.80 -12.07
N ASP A 56 -5.48 -6.53 -12.97
CA ASP A 56 -6.11 -6.92 -14.24
C ASP A 56 -7.31 -7.83 -14.01
N GLN A 57 -7.31 -8.60 -12.93
CA GLN A 57 -8.40 -9.50 -12.58
C GLN A 57 -9.50 -8.83 -11.78
N GLY A 58 -9.40 -7.53 -11.57
CA GLY A 58 -10.47 -6.77 -10.95
C GLY A 58 -10.25 -6.33 -9.52
N ALA A 59 -9.10 -6.64 -8.91
CA ALA A 59 -8.80 -6.09 -7.61
C ALA A 59 -8.67 -4.57 -7.73
N CYS A 60 -9.27 -3.84 -6.80
CA CYS A 60 -9.33 -2.39 -6.87
C CYS A 60 -8.83 -1.78 -5.58
N PRO A 61 -7.54 -1.90 -5.26
CA PRO A 61 -7.03 -1.26 -4.05
C PRO A 61 -6.98 0.25 -4.22
N ASP A 62 -7.17 0.96 -3.13
CA ASP A 62 -6.94 2.40 -3.08
C ASP A 62 -5.46 2.68 -2.86
N VAL A 63 -4.79 1.83 -2.10
CA VAL A 63 -3.40 2.00 -1.69
C VAL A 63 -2.66 0.68 -1.88
N VAL A 64 -1.44 0.77 -2.38
CA VAL A 64 -0.52 -0.35 -2.46
C VAL A 64 0.63 -0.07 -1.51
N LEU A 65 0.84 -0.97 -0.55
CA LEU A 65 1.98 -0.92 0.37
C LEU A 65 3.01 -1.90 -0.19
N MET A 66 4.16 -1.40 -0.63
CA MET A 66 5.02 -2.15 -1.52
C MET A 66 6.48 -2.03 -1.16
N ASP A 67 7.16 -3.16 -1.13
CA ASP A 67 8.61 -3.21 -0.96
C ASP A 67 9.31 -2.63 -2.20
N MET A 68 10.48 -2.06 -1.98
CA MET A 68 11.31 -1.55 -3.07
C MET A 68 11.98 -2.66 -3.86
N GLN A 69 12.51 -3.66 -3.17
CA GLN A 69 13.37 -4.68 -3.79
C GLN A 69 12.65 -6.00 -3.85
N MET A 70 12.25 -6.38 -5.05
CA MET A 70 11.53 -7.61 -5.29
C MET A 70 12.00 -8.19 -6.61
N PRO A 71 11.93 -9.52 -6.79
CA PRO A 71 12.28 -10.13 -8.06
C PRO A 71 11.24 -9.80 -9.13
N VAL A 72 11.58 -10.05 -10.36
CA VAL A 72 10.74 -9.93 -11.55
C VAL A 72 10.44 -8.46 -11.86
N LEU A 73 9.73 -7.76 -10.97
CA LEU A 73 9.36 -6.36 -11.16
C LEU A 73 9.45 -5.70 -9.79
N ASP A 74 10.41 -4.80 -9.63
CA ASP A 74 10.68 -4.18 -8.33
C ASP A 74 9.73 -3.01 -8.05
N GLY A 75 9.92 -2.38 -6.88
CA GLY A 75 9.02 -1.31 -6.45
C GLY A 75 9.06 -0.09 -7.35
N LEU A 76 10.24 0.29 -7.85
CA LEU A 76 10.36 1.44 -8.74
C LEU A 76 9.66 1.18 -10.06
N GLN A 77 9.95 0.03 -10.66
CA GLN A 77 9.34 -0.34 -11.95
C GLN A 77 7.83 -0.42 -11.81
N THR A 78 7.36 -1.02 -10.72
CA THR A 78 5.93 -1.17 -10.47
C THR A 78 5.26 0.19 -10.27
N THR A 79 5.90 1.08 -9.51
CA THR A 79 5.36 2.41 -9.28
C THR A 79 5.19 3.16 -10.60
N ARG A 80 6.17 3.06 -11.48
CA ARG A 80 6.08 3.70 -12.79
C ARG A 80 4.91 3.16 -13.62
N LEU A 81 4.72 1.84 -13.60
CA LEU A 81 3.62 1.23 -14.32
C LEU A 81 2.27 1.61 -13.74
N LEU A 82 2.16 1.64 -12.41
CA LEU A 82 0.92 2.04 -11.75
C LEU A 82 0.56 3.48 -12.12
N ARG A 83 1.56 4.36 -12.16
CA ARG A 83 1.30 5.76 -12.47
C ARG A 83 0.65 5.94 -13.84
N THR A 84 1.03 5.12 -14.81
CA THR A 84 0.48 5.22 -16.16
C THR A 84 -0.77 4.38 -16.37
N GLN A 85 -0.85 3.20 -15.76
CA GLN A 85 -1.94 2.27 -16.04
C GLN A 85 -3.06 2.32 -15.01
N PHE A 86 -2.74 2.68 -13.77
CA PHE A 86 -3.71 2.72 -12.67
C PHE A 86 -3.44 3.98 -11.85
N PRO A 87 -3.63 5.18 -12.44
CA PRO A 87 -3.16 6.42 -11.81
C PRO A 87 -3.90 6.79 -10.53
N GLU A 88 -5.03 6.15 -10.25
CA GLU A 88 -5.77 6.42 -9.02
C GLU A 88 -5.24 5.65 -7.82
N VAL A 89 -4.41 4.64 -8.06
CA VAL A 89 -3.83 3.84 -6.97
C VAL A 89 -2.70 4.63 -6.34
N ARG A 90 -2.73 4.75 -5.02
CA ARG A 90 -1.67 5.41 -4.26
C ARG A 90 -0.64 4.40 -3.83
N VAL A 91 0.63 4.77 -3.88
CA VAL A 91 1.72 3.86 -3.53
C VAL A 91 2.39 4.36 -2.27
N VAL A 92 2.50 3.49 -1.28
CA VAL A 92 3.30 3.71 -0.08
C VAL A 92 4.42 2.68 -0.13
N ILE A 93 5.66 3.15 -0.18
CA ILE A 93 6.81 2.25 -0.21
C ILE A 93 7.18 1.90 1.23
N ILE A 94 7.57 0.65 1.45
CA ILE A 94 8.11 0.21 2.73
C ILE A 94 9.38 -0.58 2.44
N SER A 95 10.49 -0.18 3.03
CA SER A 95 11.79 -0.69 2.62
C SER A 95 12.74 -0.82 3.82
N MET A 96 13.74 -1.67 3.67
CA MET A 96 14.82 -1.76 4.64
C MET A 96 15.76 -0.55 4.58
N HIS A 97 15.70 0.23 3.51
CA HIS A 97 16.66 1.31 3.23
C HIS A 97 16.00 2.66 3.45
N ASP A 98 16.74 3.58 4.08
CA ASP A 98 16.24 4.93 4.35
C ASP A 98 17.14 6.02 3.75
N ASP A 99 17.97 5.65 2.79
CA ASP A 99 18.89 6.54 2.10
C ASP A 99 18.10 7.72 1.51
N PRO A 100 18.45 8.98 1.84
CA PRO A 100 17.65 10.12 1.37
C PRO A 100 17.53 10.23 -0.14
N SER A 101 18.55 9.85 -0.89
CA SER A 101 18.46 9.93 -2.35
C SER A 101 17.46 8.90 -2.88
N LEU A 102 17.41 7.72 -2.28
CA LEU A 102 16.46 6.69 -2.66
C LEU A 102 15.03 7.13 -2.33
N VAL A 103 14.84 7.67 -1.14
CA VAL A 103 13.52 8.19 -0.73
C VAL A 103 13.06 9.28 -1.70
N GLY A 104 13.95 10.23 -2.00
CA GLY A 104 13.63 11.32 -2.92
C GLY A 104 13.29 10.83 -4.31
N ASN A 105 14.01 9.84 -4.81
CA ASN A 105 13.73 9.27 -6.13
C ASN A 105 12.35 8.63 -6.17
N MET A 106 11.99 7.88 -5.13
CA MET A 106 10.69 7.22 -5.13
C MET A 106 9.53 8.21 -5.05
N LEU A 107 9.69 9.27 -4.24
CA LEU A 107 8.66 10.29 -4.17
C LEU A 107 8.53 11.02 -5.52
N ALA A 108 9.65 11.28 -6.18
CA ALA A 108 9.65 11.91 -7.50
C ALA A 108 8.98 11.03 -8.55
N GLU A 109 9.08 9.70 -8.40
CA GLU A 109 8.44 8.76 -9.33
C GLU A 109 6.95 8.59 -9.07
N GLY A 110 6.43 9.17 -8.00
CA GLY A 110 5.00 9.13 -7.76
C GLY A 110 4.57 8.39 -6.50
N ALA A 111 5.50 7.90 -5.69
CA ALA A 111 5.11 7.30 -4.42
C ALA A 111 4.51 8.37 -3.53
N HIS A 112 3.43 8.04 -2.85
CA HIS A 112 2.77 8.95 -1.93
C HIS A 112 3.60 9.15 -0.67
N SER A 113 4.19 8.08 -0.16
CA SER A 113 5.09 8.17 0.99
C SER A 113 6.04 6.99 1.01
N TYR A 114 7.02 7.07 1.89
CA TYR A 114 8.10 6.10 1.99
C TYR A 114 8.34 5.81 3.47
N LEU A 115 8.29 4.55 3.85
CA LEU A 115 8.49 4.11 5.22
C LEU A 115 9.65 3.13 5.27
N VAL A 116 10.30 3.05 6.43
CA VAL A 116 11.28 1.99 6.67
C VAL A 116 10.59 0.81 7.34
N LYS A 117 11.11 -0.40 7.12
CA LYS A 117 10.46 -1.62 7.60
C LYS A 117 10.43 -1.75 9.11
N ASN A 118 11.26 -0.99 9.84
CA ASN A 118 11.19 -0.99 11.30
C ASN A 118 10.24 0.07 11.86
N SER A 119 9.44 0.70 11.01
CA SER A 119 8.39 1.61 11.49
C SER A 119 7.39 0.86 12.35
N SER A 120 6.79 1.57 13.29
CA SER A 120 5.78 0.94 14.15
C SER A 120 4.53 0.60 13.35
N PRO A 121 3.72 -0.36 13.82
CA PRO A 121 2.46 -0.65 13.14
C PRO A 121 1.58 0.58 13.01
N GLU A 122 1.57 1.46 14.02
CA GLU A 122 0.77 2.69 13.96
C GLU A 122 1.25 3.63 12.88
N GLU A 123 2.56 3.74 12.68
CA GLU A 123 3.10 4.57 11.60
C GLU A 123 2.69 4.03 10.23
N VAL A 124 2.74 2.72 10.06
CA VAL A 124 2.32 2.11 8.80
C VAL A 124 0.83 2.34 8.58
N ARG A 125 0.01 2.09 9.61
CA ARG A 125 -1.42 2.36 9.53
C ARG A 125 -1.69 3.80 9.14
N ASN A 126 -1.03 4.74 9.79
CA ASN A 126 -1.29 6.16 9.54
C ASN A 126 -0.92 6.54 8.12
N ALA A 127 0.18 6.01 7.59
CA ALA A 127 0.59 6.28 6.22
C ALA A 127 -0.42 5.72 5.22
N VAL A 128 -0.91 4.51 5.46
CA VAL A 128 -1.92 3.88 4.59
C VAL A 128 -3.21 4.69 4.60
N LEU A 129 -3.67 5.07 5.79
CA LEU A 129 -4.91 5.84 5.90
C LEU A 129 -4.77 7.21 5.25
N ALA A 130 -3.63 7.87 5.43
CA ALA A 130 -3.41 9.18 4.82
C ALA A 130 -3.39 9.07 3.30
N ALA A 131 -2.74 8.05 2.75
CA ALA A 131 -2.71 7.84 1.31
C ALA A 131 -4.10 7.57 0.77
N GLY A 132 -4.88 6.77 1.48
CA GLY A 132 -6.23 6.43 1.05
C GLY A 132 -7.19 7.60 1.08
N LYS A 133 -6.94 8.61 1.89
CA LYS A 133 -7.78 9.80 1.95
C LYS A 133 -7.42 10.84 0.91
N THR A 134 -6.25 10.71 0.30
CA THR A 134 -5.82 11.67 -0.71
C THR A 134 -6.62 11.43 -1.98
N ARG A 135 -7.33 12.44 -2.42
CA ARG A 135 -8.16 12.35 -3.60
C ARG A 135 -7.81 13.47 -4.55
N ARG A 136 -8.08 13.20 -5.78
CA ARG A 136 -7.88 14.22 -6.73
C ARG A 136 -9.03 14.74 -7.25
#